data_4df2914dc071b914599183c50256540d
#
_entry.id   4df2914dc071b914599183c50256540d
#
_cell.length_a   1.000
_cell.length_b   1.000
_cell.length_c   1.000
_cell.angle_alpha   90.00
_cell.angle_beta   90.00
_cell.angle_gamma   90.00
#
_symmetry.space_group_name_H-M   'P 1'
#
loop_
_entity.id
_entity.type
_entity.pdbx_description
1 polymer ?
#
loop_
_entity_poly.entity_id
_entity_poly.type
_entity_poly.pdbx_seq_one_letter_code
_entity_poly.pdbx_strand_id
1 'polypeptide(L)'
;MSFSKLCLSKIKKINLIWDFKLITSKKLLKLRFIKHGFFNRNGGKSKGIYTSLNCGLGSNDKTSNIKKNLKIVKKRFGKDVKNIFLINQIHSNKCIFLKEDYYLKNVRPKVDAVITSQRKLPIAILTADCAPILLCDKKKRIIAAIHSGWKGAFKGIITKVIKLMI
;
A
#
# COMPACT_ATOMS: atom_id res chain seq x y z
N MET A 1 -38.78 40.98 11.31
CA MET A 1 -39.10 39.61 10.84
C MET A 1 -37.83 38.77 10.88
N SER A 2 -37.83 37.79 11.79
CA SER A 2 -36.65 37.04 12.20
C SER A 2 -36.37 35.86 11.25
N PHE A 3 -35.31 35.93 10.49
CA PHE A 3 -34.74 34.81 9.73
C PHE A 3 -33.51 34.29 10.45
N SER A 4 -33.70 33.63 11.54
CA SER A 4 -32.60 32.93 12.20
C SER A 4 -33.19 31.98 13.22
N LYS A 5 -33.25 30.69 12.96
CA LYS A 5 -33.22 29.61 13.94
C LYS A 5 -33.62 28.23 13.41
N LEU A 6 -33.83 28.03 12.11
CA LEU A 6 -34.32 26.73 11.63
C LEU A 6 -33.38 25.93 10.74
N CYS A 7 -32.11 26.33 10.61
CA CYS A 7 -31.15 25.61 9.71
C CYS A 7 -29.93 25.02 10.40
N LEU A 8 -29.80 25.14 11.73
CA LEU A 8 -28.62 24.67 12.48
C LEU A 8 -28.86 23.38 13.30
N SER A 9 -30.05 22.83 13.34
CA SER A 9 -30.34 21.64 14.15
C SER A 9 -30.31 20.31 13.39
N LYS A 10 -29.98 20.29 12.10
CA LYS A 10 -29.84 19.08 11.29
C LYS A 10 -28.47 18.90 10.63
N ILE A 11 -27.46 19.67 10.97
CA ILE A 11 -26.08 19.24 10.77
C ILE A 11 -25.82 18.21 11.88
N LYS A 12 -26.24 16.96 11.63
CA LYS A 12 -25.64 15.81 12.31
C LYS A 12 -24.15 16.12 12.36
N LYS A 13 -23.55 16.08 13.56
CA LYS A 13 -22.10 16.04 13.74
C LYS A 13 -21.55 15.12 12.66
N ILE A 14 -21.10 15.70 11.56
CA ILE A 14 -20.15 15.05 10.72
C ILE A 14 -18.94 14.97 11.66
N ASN A 15 -18.86 13.86 12.38
CA ASN A 15 -17.62 13.45 12.96
C ASN A 15 -16.67 13.48 11.79
N LEU A 16 -15.84 14.49 11.71
CA LEU A 16 -14.61 14.50 10.97
C LEU A 16 -13.67 13.49 11.67
N ILE A 17 -14.11 12.25 11.77
CA ILE A 17 -13.24 11.11 11.74
C ILE A 17 -12.64 11.24 10.36
N TRP A 18 -11.40 11.67 10.30
CA TRP A 18 -10.56 11.70 9.10
C TRP A 18 -10.64 10.30 8.51
N ASP A 19 -11.62 10.11 7.65
CA ASP A 19 -12.00 8.81 7.15
C ASP A 19 -10.78 8.29 6.40
N PHE A 20 -10.26 7.19 6.89
CA PHE A 20 -9.21 6.39 6.31
C PHE A 20 -9.70 5.92 4.93
N LYS A 21 -9.68 6.85 3.97
CA LYS A 21 -10.23 6.63 2.64
C LYS A 21 -9.29 5.70 1.87
N LEU A 22 -9.55 4.41 1.95
CA LEU A 22 -8.90 3.42 1.13
C LEU A 22 -9.36 3.60 -0.32
N ILE A 23 -8.45 3.95 -1.21
CA ILE A 23 -8.73 4.06 -2.65
C ILE A 23 -8.54 2.67 -3.26
N THR A 24 -9.51 2.24 -4.05
CA THR A 24 -9.50 0.92 -4.71
C THR A 24 -9.80 1.03 -6.20
N SER A 25 -9.28 0.11 -6.98
CA SER A 25 -9.57 -0.01 -8.41
C SER A 25 -10.85 -0.81 -8.64
N LYS A 26 -11.83 -0.22 -9.34
CA LYS A 26 -13.07 -0.92 -9.73
C LYS A 26 -12.80 -2.21 -10.53
N LYS A 27 -11.74 -2.23 -11.35
CA LYS A 27 -11.34 -3.42 -12.12
C LYS A 27 -10.83 -4.54 -11.21
N LEU A 28 -9.95 -4.21 -10.26
CA LEU A 28 -9.38 -5.20 -9.33
C LEU A 28 -10.40 -5.70 -8.30
N LEU A 29 -11.40 -4.89 -7.91
CA LEU A 29 -12.48 -5.31 -7.01
C LEU A 29 -13.34 -6.44 -7.58
N LYS A 30 -13.41 -6.58 -8.92
CA LYS A 30 -14.11 -7.70 -9.57
C LYS A 30 -13.41 -9.05 -9.36
N LEU A 31 -12.16 -9.06 -8.90
CA LEU A 31 -11.36 -10.26 -8.69
C LEU A 31 -11.49 -10.72 -7.23
N ARG A 32 -12.41 -11.67 -6.95
CA ARG A 32 -12.71 -12.13 -5.59
C ARG A 32 -11.54 -12.75 -4.83
N PHE A 33 -10.47 -13.16 -5.53
CA PHE A 33 -9.30 -13.82 -4.93
C PHE A 33 -8.20 -12.87 -4.48
N ILE A 34 -8.32 -11.56 -4.75
CA ILE A 34 -7.36 -10.55 -4.30
C ILE A 34 -8.03 -9.47 -3.43
N LYS A 35 -7.25 -8.92 -2.52
CA LYS A 35 -7.58 -7.67 -1.82
C LYS A 35 -6.51 -6.65 -2.17
N HIS A 36 -6.89 -5.41 -2.40
CA HIS A 36 -5.95 -4.35 -2.75
C HIS A 36 -6.41 -3.01 -2.20
N GLY A 37 -5.51 -2.05 -2.17
CA GLY A 37 -5.84 -0.67 -1.81
C GLY A 37 -4.65 0.26 -1.87
N PHE A 38 -4.94 1.52 -2.16
CA PHE A 38 -4.01 2.63 -2.06
C PHE A 38 -4.35 3.40 -0.79
N PHE A 39 -3.42 3.48 0.11
CA PHE A 39 -3.56 4.12 1.40
C PHE A 39 -2.98 5.52 1.34
N ASN A 40 -3.71 6.51 1.83
CA ASN A 40 -3.20 7.85 2.01
C ASN A 40 -2.52 7.99 3.39
N ARG A 41 -2.03 9.20 3.71
CA ARG A 41 -1.34 9.48 4.97
C ARG A 41 -2.22 9.49 6.22
N ASN A 42 -3.54 9.36 6.11
CA ASN A 42 -4.48 9.53 7.23
C ASN A 42 -4.70 8.24 8.03
N GLY A 43 -5.14 8.38 9.29
CA GLY A 43 -5.56 7.25 10.13
C GLY A 43 -4.45 6.48 10.84
N GLY A 44 -3.24 7.01 10.88
CA GLY A 44 -2.09 6.41 11.55
C GLY A 44 -1.83 6.91 12.96
N LYS A 45 -0.64 6.58 13.48
CA LYS A 45 -0.17 6.90 14.84
C LYS A 45 1.06 7.80 14.86
N SER A 46 1.66 8.11 13.72
CA SER A 46 2.79 9.02 13.63
C SER A 46 2.36 10.45 13.86
N LYS A 47 3.29 11.28 14.32
CA LYS A 47 3.07 12.69 14.67
C LYS A 47 4.05 13.59 13.91
N GLY A 48 3.85 14.91 14.03
CA GLY A 48 4.70 15.91 13.38
C GLY A 48 4.67 15.78 11.86
N ILE A 49 5.83 15.89 11.22
CA ILE A 49 5.99 15.80 9.76
C ILE A 49 5.54 14.45 9.19
N TYR A 50 5.51 13.40 10.01
CA TYR A 50 5.09 12.04 9.64
C TYR A 50 3.60 11.77 9.84
N THR A 51 2.81 12.78 10.19
CA THR A 51 1.36 12.62 10.46
C THR A 51 0.63 12.14 9.21
N SER A 52 -0.05 10.99 9.29
CA SER A 52 -0.21 10.12 10.45
C SER A 52 0.12 8.66 10.14
N LEU A 53 -0.12 8.15 8.90
CA LEU A 53 0.05 6.74 8.51
C LEU A 53 1.40 6.49 7.84
N ASN A 54 2.48 6.98 8.44
CA ASN A 54 3.81 6.68 7.93
C ASN A 54 4.15 5.19 8.14
N CYS A 55 4.40 4.48 7.05
CA CYS A 55 4.81 3.07 7.02
C CYS A 55 6.28 2.89 6.58
N GLY A 56 7.02 3.98 6.45
CA GLY A 56 8.40 4.00 5.93
C GLY A 56 9.42 3.60 6.99
N LEU A 57 9.85 2.34 6.97
CA LEU A 57 10.89 1.80 7.85
C LEU A 57 12.27 2.47 7.71
N GLY A 58 12.49 3.24 6.64
CA GLY A 58 13.71 4.03 6.41
C GLY A 58 13.58 5.50 6.79
N SER A 59 12.45 5.93 7.37
CA SER A 59 12.27 7.29 7.86
C SER A 59 12.82 7.46 9.28
N ASN A 60 13.03 8.72 9.71
CA ASN A 60 13.44 9.06 11.08
C ASN A 60 12.26 9.09 12.07
N ASP A 61 11.11 8.53 11.71
CA ASP A 61 9.97 8.40 12.62
C ASP A 61 10.22 7.29 13.66
N LYS A 62 9.51 7.37 14.77
CA LYS A 62 9.59 6.35 15.83
C LYS A 62 9.18 4.98 15.27
N THR A 63 10.09 4.01 15.33
CA THR A 63 9.85 2.64 14.85
C THR A 63 8.57 2.02 15.43
N SER A 64 8.23 2.36 16.69
CA SER A 64 6.98 1.91 17.32
C SER A 64 5.73 2.42 16.60
N ASN A 65 5.74 3.66 16.10
CA ASN A 65 4.65 4.24 15.33
C ASN A 65 4.51 3.54 13.98
N ILE A 66 5.64 3.37 13.28
CA ILE A 66 5.67 2.67 11.99
C ILE A 66 5.11 1.25 12.12
N LYS A 67 5.54 0.50 13.16
CA LYS A 67 5.01 -0.85 13.44
C LYS A 67 3.49 -0.82 13.71
N LYS A 68 2.98 0.18 14.44
CA LYS A 68 1.53 0.36 14.68
C LYS A 68 0.80 0.68 13.37
N ASN A 69 1.36 1.53 12.52
CA ASN A 69 0.79 1.89 11.23
C ASN A 69 0.71 0.68 10.29
N LEU A 70 1.77 -0.11 10.20
CA LEU A 70 1.77 -1.35 9.42
C LEU A 70 0.72 -2.36 9.94
N LYS A 71 0.50 -2.44 11.26
CA LYS A 71 -0.59 -3.24 11.82
C LYS A 71 -1.98 -2.71 11.42
N ILE A 72 -2.17 -1.40 11.35
CA ILE A 72 -3.41 -0.76 10.88
C ILE A 72 -3.68 -1.15 9.42
N VAL A 73 -2.68 -1.00 8.56
CA VAL A 73 -2.79 -1.39 7.14
C VAL A 73 -3.08 -2.90 7.01
N LYS A 74 -2.33 -3.74 7.72
CA LYS A 74 -2.50 -5.20 7.71
C LYS A 74 -3.94 -5.62 8.01
N LYS A 75 -4.59 -5.01 9.01
CA LYS A 75 -5.97 -5.33 9.42
C LYS A 75 -6.98 -5.20 8.27
N ARG A 76 -6.72 -4.36 7.25
CA ARG A 76 -7.61 -4.18 6.09
C ARG A 76 -7.60 -5.40 5.15
N PHE A 77 -6.57 -6.21 5.21
CA PHE A 77 -6.46 -7.42 4.38
C PHE A 77 -7.03 -8.67 5.05
N GLY A 78 -7.19 -8.67 6.37
CA GLY A 78 -7.77 -9.77 7.13
C GLY A 78 -6.92 -10.18 8.34
N LYS A 79 -7.48 -11.03 9.21
CA LYS A 79 -6.79 -11.49 10.42
C LYS A 79 -5.70 -12.53 10.10
N ASP A 80 -5.94 -13.37 9.09
CA ASP A 80 -5.10 -14.54 8.77
C ASP A 80 -3.98 -14.25 7.77
N VAL A 81 -3.69 -12.99 7.48
CA VAL A 81 -2.61 -12.64 6.56
C VAL A 81 -1.28 -12.55 7.29
N LYS A 82 -0.20 -12.92 6.60
CA LYS A 82 1.18 -12.72 7.04
C LYS A 82 1.47 -11.21 7.24
N ASN A 83 2.61 -10.87 7.80
CA ASN A 83 3.02 -9.46 7.85
C ASN A 83 3.22 -8.92 6.43
N ILE A 84 2.97 -7.61 6.28
CA ILE A 84 3.16 -6.95 4.99
C ILE A 84 4.63 -7.05 4.59
N PHE A 85 4.88 -7.58 3.40
CA PHE A 85 6.22 -7.62 2.83
C PHE A 85 6.53 -6.27 2.17
N LEU A 86 7.54 -5.60 2.69
CA LEU A 86 8.06 -4.34 2.18
C LEU A 86 9.44 -4.54 1.56
N ILE A 87 9.71 -3.84 0.49
CA ILE A 87 11.01 -3.78 -0.18
C ILE A 87 11.77 -2.51 0.24
N ASN A 88 13.06 -2.47 -0.03
CA ASN A 88 13.88 -1.26 0.07
C ASN A 88 13.98 -0.63 -1.33
N GLN A 89 13.18 0.39 -1.58
CA GLN A 89 13.05 1.06 -2.87
C GLN A 89 14.28 1.94 -3.14
N ILE A 90 14.84 1.84 -4.34
CA ILE A 90 16.08 2.50 -4.75
C ILE A 90 15.94 3.27 -6.07
N HIS A 91 14.71 3.52 -6.53
CA HIS A 91 14.38 4.21 -7.79
C HIS A 91 15.02 3.55 -9.02
N SER A 92 14.96 2.25 -9.09
CA SER A 92 15.50 1.43 -10.18
C SER A 92 14.40 0.73 -10.98
N ASN A 93 14.81 -0.09 -11.97
CA ASN A 93 13.91 -1.04 -12.62
C ASN A 93 14.11 -2.48 -12.11
N LYS A 94 14.73 -2.66 -10.95
CA LYS A 94 14.91 -3.98 -10.34
C LYS A 94 13.60 -4.48 -9.77
N CYS A 95 13.31 -5.75 -9.97
CA CYS A 95 12.13 -6.42 -9.44
C CYS A 95 12.48 -7.81 -8.92
N ILE A 96 11.67 -8.33 -8.01
CA ILE A 96 11.86 -9.65 -7.43
C ILE A 96 10.55 -10.45 -7.47
N PHE A 97 10.66 -11.73 -7.83
CA PHE A 97 9.60 -12.71 -7.63
C PHE A 97 9.87 -13.44 -6.32
N LEU A 98 8.96 -13.31 -5.34
CA LEU A 98 9.11 -13.92 -4.04
C LEU A 98 8.76 -15.41 -4.10
N LYS A 99 9.75 -16.26 -3.93
CA LYS A 99 9.60 -17.69 -3.65
C LYS A 99 9.21 -17.88 -2.18
N GLU A 100 8.66 -19.04 -1.83
CA GLU A 100 8.09 -19.29 -0.49
C GLU A 100 9.06 -19.10 0.66
N ASP A 101 10.30 -19.51 0.49
CA ASP A 101 11.38 -19.41 1.47
C ASP A 101 11.94 -18.00 1.68
N TYR A 102 11.75 -17.11 0.70
CA TYR A 102 12.32 -15.75 0.77
C TYR A 102 11.71 -14.91 1.91
N TYR A 103 10.42 -15.14 2.22
CA TYR A 103 9.74 -14.43 3.31
C TYR A 103 10.37 -14.71 4.67
N LEU A 104 10.96 -15.89 4.86
CA LEU A 104 11.58 -16.33 6.12
C LEU A 104 12.93 -15.64 6.39
N LYS A 105 13.59 -15.13 5.37
CA LYS A 105 14.93 -14.51 5.49
C LYS A 105 14.94 -13.14 6.19
N ASN A 106 13.77 -12.56 6.47
CA ASN A 106 13.59 -11.25 7.12
C ASN A 106 14.40 -10.11 6.49
N VAL A 107 14.79 -10.24 5.22
CA VAL A 107 15.58 -9.27 4.45
C VAL A 107 14.67 -8.49 3.50
N ARG A 108 14.85 -7.19 3.45
CA ARG A 108 14.19 -6.33 2.47
C ARG A 108 15.11 -6.13 1.26
N PRO A 109 14.76 -6.70 0.09
CA PRO A 109 15.60 -6.57 -1.09
C PRO A 109 15.62 -5.12 -1.61
N LYS A 110 16.76 -4.70 -2.17
CA LYS A 110 16.93 -3.38 -2.82
C LYS A 110 16.38 -3.44 -4.25
N VAL A 111 15.08 -3.27 -4.39
CA VAL A 111 14.32 -3.33 -5.65
C VAL A 111 13.16 -2.34 -5.62
N ASP A 112 12.48 -2.14 -6.75
CA ASP A 112 11.35 -1.21 -6.86
C ASP A 112 10.05 -1.91 -7.29
N ALA A 113 10.07 -3.23 -7.47
CA ALA A 113 8.86 -4.01 -7.65
C ALA A 113 8.98 -5.38 -6.97
N VAL A 114 7.85 -5.85 -6.48
CA VAL A 114 7.71 -7.16 -5.85
C VAL A 114 6.54 -7.91 -6.47
N ILE A 115 6.76 -9.18 -6.76
CA ILE A 115 5.83 -10.10 -7.43
C ILE A 115 5.67 -11.32 -6.53
N THR A 116 4.47 -11.88 -6.41
CA THR A 116 4.25 -13.11 -5.66
C THR A 116 3.00 -13.86 -6.13
N SER A 117 3.03 -15.18 -6.02
CA SER A 117 1.88 -16.08 -6.11
C SER A 117 1.42 -16.59 -4.73
N GLN A 118 2.12 -16.21 -3.66
CA GLN A 118 1.83 -16.71 -2.31
C GLN A 118 0.51 -16.18 -1.78
N ARG A 119 -0.31 -17.09 -1.29
CA ARG A 119 -1.57 -16.74 -0.62
C ARG A 119 -1.30 -16.10 0.74
N LYS A 120 -2.19 -15.21 1.16
CA LYS A 120 -2.16 -14.54 2.46
C LYS A 120 -0.87 -13.77 2.74
N LEU A 121 -0.06 -13.47 1.71
CA LEU A 121 1.11 -12.61 1.79
C LEU A 121 0.80 -11.23 1.18
N PRO A 122 0.49 -10.21 1.97
CA PRO A 122 0.36 -8.85 1.46
C PRO A 122 1.73 -8.32 1.05
N ILE A 123 1.84 -7.82 -0.16
CA ILE A 123 3.01 -7.11 -0.67
C ILE A 123 2.68 -5.63 -0.79
N ALA A 124 3.62 -4.75 -0.50
CA ALA A 124 3.40 -3.31 -0.60
C ALA A 124 4.64 -2.55 -1.04
N ILE A 125 4.40 -1.41 -1.66
CA ILE A 125 5.38 -0.36 -1.94
C ILE A 125 4.93 0.94 -1.27
N LEU A 126 5.84 1.84 -1.07
CA LEU A 126 5.60 3.16 -0.47
C LEU A 126 5.86 4.24 -1.54
N THR A 127 4.99 5.24 -1.59
CA THR A 127 5.17 6.39 -2.47
C THR A 127 4.85 7.68 -1.72
N ALA A 128 5.51 8.76 -2.10
CA ALA A 128 5.09 10.12 -1.82
C ALA A 128 4.58 10.73 -3.14
N ASP A 129 5.47 10.85 -4.14
CA ASP A 129 5.19 11.51 -5.43
C ASP A 129 5.25 10.53 -6.61
N CYS A 130 5.96 9.40 -6.44
CA CYS A 130 6.10 8.39 -7.49
C CYS A 130 4.80 7.62 -7.73
N ALA A 131 4.62 7.08 -8.94
CA ALA A 131 3.42 6.33 -9.30
C ALA A 131 3.39 4.94 -8.69
N PRO A 132 2.36 4.59 -7.87
CA PRO A 132 2.13 3.23 -7.42
C PRO A 132 1.34 2.45 -8.47
N ILE A 133 1.80 1.25 -8.83
CA ILE A 133 1.14 0.41 -9.81
C ILE A 133 0.89 -0.98 -9.21
N LEU A 134 -0.35 -1.47 -9.37
CA LEU A 134 -0.74 -2.82 -8.97
C LEU A 134 -1.09 -3.62 -10.22
N LEU A 135 -0.52 -4.81 -10.36
CA LEU A 135 -0.82 -5.74 -11.43
C LEU A 135 -1.33 -7.08 -10.87
N CYS A 136 -2.15 -7.75 -11.65
CA CYS A 136 -2.65 -9.07 -11.34
C CYS A 136 -2.82 -9.91 -12.60
N ASP A 137 -2.23 -11.11 -12.62
CA ASP A 137 -2.55 -12.16 -13.58
C ASP A 137 -3.67 -13.03 -12.99
N LYS A 138 -4.80 -13.07 -13.70
CA LYS A 138 -5.98 -13.83 -13.28
C LYS A 138 -5.80 -15.34 -13.37
N LYS A 139 -5.09 -15.81 -14.41
CA LYS A 139 -4.91 -17.24 -14.71
C LYS A 139 -3.92 -17.84 -13.71
N LYS A 140 -2.75 -17.25 -13.60
CA LYS A 140 -1.68 -17.70 -12.70
C LYS A 140 -1.88 -17.27 -11.24
N ARG A 141 -2.83 -16.36 -10.95
CA ARG A 141 -3.09 -15.78 -9.63
C ARG A 141 -1.84 -15.12 -9.01
N ILE A 142 -1.05 -14.45 -9.86
CA ILE A 142 0.15 -13.72 -9.49
C ILE A 142 -0.22 -12.25 -9.32
N ILE A 143 0.31 -11.62 -8.29
CA ILE A 143 0.14 -10.19 -8.03
C ILE A 143 1.49 -9.48 -8.00
N ALA A 144 1.50 -8.20 -8.36
CA ALA A 144 2.68 -7.36 -8.27
C ALA A 144 2.32 -5.98 -7.71
N ALA A 145 3.26 -5.42 -6.93
CA ALA A 145 3.27 -4.03 -6.49
C ALA A 145 4.55 -3.36 -6.99
N ILE A 146 4.41 -2.24 -7.71
CA ILE A 146 5.50 -1.56 -8.41
C ILE A 146 5.58 -0.11 -7.94
N HIS A 147 6.76 0.30 -7.52
CA HIS A 147 7.14 1.68 -7.32
C HIS A 147 7.74 2.21 -8.63
N SER A 148 6.97 3.02 -9.37
CA SER A 148 7.39 3.59 -10.63
C SER A 148 7.77 5.06 -10.46
N GLY A 149 8.98 5.31 -9.94
CA GLY A 149 9.62 6.61 -10.05
C GLY A 149 10.09 6.87 -11.48
N TRP A 150 10.41 8.14 -11.83
CA TRP A 150 10.78 8.51 -13.20
C TRP A 150 11.92 7.67 -13.79
N LYS A 151 12.97 7.37 -13.01
CA LYS A 151 14.09 6.51 -13.43
C LYS A 151 13.64 5.07 -13.73
N GLY A 152 12.77 4.51 -12.88
CA GLY A 152 12.22 3.18 -13.07
C GLY A 152 11.29 3.10 -14.28
N ALA A 153 10.45 4.12 -14.47
CA ALA A 153 9.56 4.24 -15.62
C ALA A 153 10.36 4.31 -16.93
N PHE A 154 11.34 5.20 -17.02
CA PHE A 154 12.22 5.35 -18.18
C PHE A 154 12.97 4.03 -18.51
N LYS A 155 13.43 3.31 -17.49
CA LYS A 155 14.11 2.02 -17.64
C LYS A 155 13.19 0.81 -17.82
N GLY A 156 11.89 1.03 -18.02
CA GLY A 156 10.90 0.01 -18.36
C GLY A 156 10.56 -0.96 -17.22
N ILE A 157 10.45 -0.48 -15.96
CA ILE A 157 10.13 -1.34 -14.80
C ILE A 157 8.84 -2.14 -15.01
N ILE A 158 7.80 -1.53 -15.60
CA ILE A 158 6.50 -2.18 -15.81
C ILE A 158 6.66 -3.36 -16.78
N THR A 159 7.31 -3.12 -17.92
CA THR A 159 7.59 -4.17 -18.93
C THR A 159 8.36 -5.33 -18.33
N LYS A 160 9.36 -5.02 -17.49
CA LYS A 160 10.17 -6.03 -16.81
C LYS A 160 9.35 -6.88 -15.84
N VAL A 161 8.46 -6.25 -15.07
CA VAL A 161 7.55 -6.96 -14.15
C VAL A 161 6.59 -7.85 -14.93
N ILE A 162 5.97 -7.34 -16.01
CA ILE A 162 5.06 -8.12 -16.84
C ILE A 162 5.77 -9.37 -17.41
N LYS A 163 7.00 -9.22 -17.94
CA LYS A 163 7.79 -10.36 -18.44
C LYS A 163 8.05 -11.42 -17.38
N LEU A 164 8.17 -11.04 -16.10
CA LEU A 164 8.35 -12.00 -15.00
C LEU A 164 7.04 -12.64 -14.51
N MET A 165 5.89 -12.03 -14.83
CA MET A 165 4.57 -12.59 -14.48
C MET A 165 4.06 -13.59 -15.50
N ILE A 166 4.54 -13.47 -16.76
CA ILE A 166 4.16 -14.37 -17.88
C ILE A 166 4.98 -15.67 -17.81
#